data_22bd68c6303c3d2567138813bd9d8a3e
#
_entry.id   22bd68c6303c3d2567138813bd9d8a3e
#
_cell.length_a   1.000
_cell.length_b   1.000
_cell.length_c   1.000
_cell.angle_alpha   90.00
_cell.angle_beta   90.00
_cell.angle_gamma   90.00
#
_symmetry.space_group_name_H-M   'P 1'
#
loop_
_entity.id
_entity.type
_entity.pdbx_description
1 polymer ?
#
loop_
_entity_poly.entity_id
_entity_poly.type
_entity_poly.pdbx_seq_one_letter_code
_entity_poly.pdbx_strand_id
1 'polypeptide(L)'
;HTLLADHGEYFTRDHRIFNADLAGGPMMDLGSYVTSFALMVGGMPQEIVARGSATAEGLNGQTSMLLGWQNGMQGLLNTTLFSNTPGGAVVAGRQATLTIDGQFYAPGGFTLAASQGGQVLRWEEPRNRYD
;
A
#
# COMPACT_ATOMS: atom_id res chain seq x y z
N HIS A 1 -15.98 1.18 0.79
CA HIS A 1 -15.99 1.28 2.25
C HIS A 1 -14.63 1.20 2.90
N THR A 2 -13.83 0.23 2.49
CA THR A 2 -12.52 0.01 3.10
C THR A 2 -11.46 -0.17 2.05
N LEU A 3 -10.33 0.52 2.23
CA LEU A 3 -9.16 0.38 1.38
C LEU A 3 -7.98 -0.06 2.24
N LEU A 4 -7.28 -1.09 1.81
CA LEU A 4 -6.08 -1.59 2.46
C LEU A 4 -4.95 -1.66 1.43
N ALA A 5 -3.78 -1.15 1.77
CA ALA A 5 -2.60 -1.30 0.92
C ALA A 5 -1.33 -1.25 1.76
N ASP A 6 -0.34 -2.02 1.36
CA ASP A 6 0.95 -2.02 2.02
C ASP A 6 2.09 -2.11 1.00
N HIS A 7 3.22 -1.53 1.35
CA HIS A 7 4.46 -1.69 0.62
C HIS A 7 5.62 -1.69 1.62
N GLY A 8 6.07 -2.87 1.97
CA GLY A 8 7.19 -3.06 2.88
C GLY A 8 8.26 -3.95 2.28
N GLU A 9 9.49 -3.50 2.36
CA GLU A 9 10.67 -4.25 1.93
C GLU A 9 11.77 -4.12 2.97
N TYR A 10 12.39 -5.23 3.29
CA TYR A 10 13.57 -5.23 4.13
C TYR A 10 14.79 -4.79 3.32
N PHE A 11 15.47 -3.77 3.80
CA PHE A 11 16.71 -3.28 3.21
C PHE A 11 17.86 -3.42 4.20
N THR A 12 19.05 -3.72 3.69
CA THR A 12 20.28 -3.67 4.49
C THR A 12 20.66 -2.21 4.77
N ARG A 13 21.36 -1.98 5.89
CA ARG A 13 21.67 -0.63 6.38
C ARG A 13 22.52 0.22 5.46
N ASP A 14 23.27 -0.39 4.57
CA ASP A 14 24.11 0.29 3.58
C ASP A 14 23.33 0.80 2.36
N HIS A 15 22.05 0.46 2.25
CA HIS A 15 21.21 0.93 1.16
C HIS A 15 20.92 2.44 1.29
N ARG A 16 20.87 3.15 0.13
CA ARG A 16 20.62 4.60 0.07
C ARG A 16 19.35 5.05 0.79
N ILE A 17 18.38 4.16 0.95
CA ILE A 17 17.10 4.46 1.59
C ILE A 17 17.26 4.84 3.08
N PHE A 18 18.40 4.50 3.68
CA PHE A 18 18.77 4.91 5.04
C PHE A 18 19.57 6.22 5.10
N ASN A 19 19.81 6.86 3.96
CA ASN A 19 20.59 8.08 3.91
C ASN A 19 19.68 9.31 3.83
N ALA A 20 19.70 10.15 4.87
CA ALA A 20 18.90 11.36 4.93
C ALA A 20 19.25 12.36 3.82
N ASP A 21 20.53 12.45 3.43
CA ASP A 21 20.98 13.36 2.38
C ASP A 21 20.49 12.95 0.98
N LEU A 22 20.06 11.72 0.83
CA LEU A 22 19.49 11.18 -0.40
C LEU A 22 17.95 11.03 -0.31
N ALA A 23 17.31 11.80 0.56
CA ALA A 23 15.88 11.72 0.83
C ALA A 23 15.43 10.29 1.22
N GLY A 24 16.22 9.64 2.07
CA GLY A 24 15.93 8.28 2.53
C GLY A 24 14.67 8.19 3.38
N GLY A 25 14.21 6.98 3.57
CA GLY A 25 13.00 6.66 4.31
C GLY A 25 11.90 6.08 3.41
N PRO A 26 11.00 5.27 3.97
CA PRO A 26 10.00 4.56 3.18
C PRO A 26 8.94 5.48 2.57
N MET A 27 8.58 6.59 3.24
CA MET A 27 7.48 7.45 2.77
C MET A 27 7.74 8.05 1.39
N MET A 28 8.96 8.48 1.12
CA MET A 28 9.32 9.13 -0.16
C MET A 28 9.57 8.11 -1.27
N ASP A 29 9.87 6.88 -0.93
CA ASP A 29 10.15 5.80 -1.89
C ASP A 29 8.96 4.82 -1.95
N LEU A 30 8.83 3.95 -0.97
CA LEU A 30 7.79 2.90 -0.95
C LEU A 30 6.39 3.46 -0.68
N GLY A 31 6.29 4.47 0.16
CA GLY A 31 5.02 5.06 0.57
C GLY A 31 4.28 5.78 -0.56
N SER A 32 5.00 6.26 -1.56
CA SER A 32 4.39 6.91 -2.73
C SER A 32 3.43 5.98 -3.47
N TYR A 33 3.69 4.67 -3.50
CA TYR A 33 2.82 3.70 -4.16
C TYR A 33 1.48 3.56 -3.43
N VAL A 34 1.50 3.37 -2.11
CA VAL A 34 0.27 3.19 -1.34
C VAL A 34 -0.55 4.49 -1.27
N THR A 35 0.09 5.64 -1.15
CA THR A 35 -0.60 6.92 -1.14
C THR A 35 -1.21 7.26 -2.49
N SER A 36 -0.50 7.03 -3.59
CA SER A 36 -1.02 7.22 -4.94
C SER A 36 -2.23 6.33 -5.20
N PHE A 37 -2.18 5.08 -4.77
CA PHE A 37 -3.29 4.17 -4.90
C PHE A 37 -4.51 4.66 -4.12
N ALA A 38 -4.34 5.09 -2.88
CA ALA A 38 -5.42 5.62 -2.06
C ALA A 38 -6.07 6.87 -2.67
N LEU A 39 -5.27 7.78 -3.21
CA LEU A 39 -5.75 8.98 -3.89
C LEU A 39 -6.48 8.66 -5.19
N MET A 40 -5.99 7.68 -5.94
CA MET A 40 -6.64 7.24 -7.18
C MET A 40 -8.03 6.65 -6.90
N VAL A 41 -8.18 5.88 -5.83
CA VAL A 41 -9.45 5.23 -5.49
C VAL A 41 -10.42 6.19 -4.81
N GLY A 42 -9.95 6.96 -3.85
CA GLY A 42 -10.81 7.75 -2.97
C GLY A 42 -10.73 9.27 -3.14
N GLY A 43 -9.75 9.76 -3.88
CA GLY A 43 -9.45 11.18 -3.92
C GLY A 43 -8.78 11.66 -2.63
N MET A 44 -8.83 12.95 -2.36
CA MET A 44 -8.22 13.53 -1.16
C MET A 44 -8.96 13.10 0.10
N PRO A 45 -8.29 12.52 1.09
CA PRO A 45 -8.92 12.21 2.36
C PRO A 45 -9.19 13.48 3.15
N GLN A 46 -10.23 13.45 3.97
CA GLN A 46 -10.59 14.55 4.87
C GLN A 46 -9.76 14.50 6.16
N GLU A 47 -9.38 13.32 6.58
CA GLU A 47 -8.66 13.10 7.84
C GLU A 47 -7.53 12.08 7.64
N ILE A 48 -6.39 12.35 8.26
CA ILE A 48 -5.24 11.46 8.25
C ILE A 48 -4.70 11.34 9.67
N VAL A 49 -4.59 10.11 10.17
CA VAL A 49 -3.90 9.79 11.40
C VAL A 49 -2.71 8.89 11.06
N ALA A 50 -1.53 9.25 11.50
CA ALA A 50 -0.33 8.51 11.16
C ALA A 50 0.52 8.23 12.40
N ARG A 51 1.18 7.07 12.40
CA ARG A 51 2.20 6.70 13.37
C ARG A 51 3.46 6.27 12.65
N GLY A 52 4.59 6.87 13.03
CA GLY A 52 5.89 6.51 12.52
C GLY A 52 6.77 5.84 13.55
N SER A 53 7.70 5.03 13.09
CA SER A 53 8.78 4.45 13.89
C SER A 53 10.12 4.78 13.23
N ALA A 54 11.08 5.25 14.03
CA ALA A 54 12.36 5.69 13.52
C ALA A 54 13.36 4.53 13.40
N THR A 55 14.31 4.68 12.47
CA THR A 55 15.53 3.89 12.42
C THR A 55 16.49 4.30 13.53
N ALA A 56 17.56 3.53 13.75
CA ALA A 56 18.62 3.89 14.70
C ALA A 56 19.30 5.23 14.35
N GLU A 57 19.30 5.62 13.07
CA GLU A 57 19.86 6.87 12.57
C GLU A 57 18.89 8.05 12.68
N GLY A 58 17.68 7.83 13.21
CA GLY A 58 16.67 8.87 13.37
C GLY A 58 15.82 9.15 12.14
N LEU A 59 15.95 8.34 11.09
CA LEU A 59 15.08 8.41 9.91
C LEU A 59 13.76 7.68 10.17
N ASN A 60 12.70 8.08 9.46
CA ASN A 60 11.49 7.28 9.43
C ASN A 60 11.80 5.91 8.81
N GLY A 61 11.47 4.85 9.52
CA GLY A 61 11.68 3.47 9.05
C GLY A 61 10.38 2.74 8.76
N GLN A 62 9.29 3.19 9.35
CA GLN A 62 7.95 2.63 9.15
C GLN A 62 6.90 3.70 9.40
N THR A 63 5.85 3.70 8.59
CA THR A 63 4.68 4.56 8.81
C THR A 63 3.41 3.79 8.51
N SER A 64 2.47 3.85 9.45
CA SER A 64 1.11 3.37 9.27
C SER A 64 0.17 4.56 9.27
N MET A 65 -0.81 4.56 8.37
CA MET A 65 -1.75 5.65 8.20
C MET A 65 -3.18 5.14 8.22
N LEU A 66 -4.03 5.86 8.92
CA LEU A 66 -5.48 5.72 8.84
C LEU A 66 -6.03 6.95 8.10
N LEU A 67 -6.70 6.71 6.99
CA LEU A 67 -7.32 7.75 6.18
C LEU A 67 -8.84 7.70 6.32
N GLY A 68 -9.48 8.86 6.40
CA GLY A 68 -10.93 9.00 6.41
C GLY A 68 -11.39 9.91 5.29
N TRP A 69 -12.41 9.49 4.54
CA TRP A 69 -13.04 10.30 3.50
C TRP A 69 -14.42 10.75 3.93
N GLN A 70 -14.87 11.86 3.35
CA GLN A 70 -16.17 12.47 3.70
C GLN A 70 -17.36 11.52 3.48
N ASN A 71 -17.25 10.60 2.51
CA ASN A 71 -18.28 9.61 2.23
C ASN A 71 -18.32 8.42 3.20
N GLY A 72 -17.47 8.42 4.24
CA GLY A 72 -17.37 7.37 5.23
C GLY A 72 -16.38 6.26 4.90
N MET A 73 -15.73 6.29 3.74
CA MET A 73 -14.68 5.34 3.41
C MET A 73 -13.48 5.52 4.35
N GLN A 74 -12.86 4.41 4.74
CA GLN A 74 -11.63 4.41 5.52
C GLN A 74 -10.55 3.63 4.78
N GLY A 75 -9.32 4.07 4.94
CA GLY A 75 -8.16 3.40 4.37
C GLY A 75 -7.10 3.14 5.42
N LEU A 76 -6.44 2.00 5.31
CA LEU A 76 -5.28 1.63 6.13
C LEU A 76 -4.09 1.39 5.20
N LEU A 77 -3.06 2.20 5.39
CA LEU A 77 -1.83 2.11 4.60
C LEU A 77 -0.66 1.82 5.51
N ASN A 78 0.27 1.01 5.04
CA ASN A 78 1.53 0.76 5.73
C ASN A 78 2.70 0.79 4.74
N THR A 79 3.80 1.37 5.17
CA THR A 79 5.08 1.28 4.48
C THR A 79 6.19 1.06 5.50
N THR A 80 7.13 0.17 5.22
CA THR A 80 8.19 -0.20 6.16
C THR A 80 9.47 -0.63 5.45
N LEU A 81 10.61 -0.32 6.08
CA LEU A 81 11.93 -0.83 5.71
C LEU A 81 12.35 -2.04 6.55
N PHE A 82 11.58 -2.37 7.59
CA PHE A 82 11.96 -3.33 8.60
C PHE A 82 11.60 -4.77 8.27
N SER A 83 10.70 -4.97 7.30
CA SER A 83 10.20 -6.29 6.97
C SER A 83 9.66 -6.35 5.55
N ASN A 84 9.66 -7.54 4.99
CA ASN A 84 8.93 -7.81 3.74
C ASN A 84 7.46 -8.03 4.07
N THR A 85 6.59 -7.24 3.47
CA THR A 85 5.14 -7.39 3.59
C THR A 85 4.58 -7.95 2.29
N PRO A 86 3.33 -8.46 2.28
CA PRO A 86 2.73 -9.00 1.06
C PRO A 86 2.68 -8.02 -0.11
N GLY A 87 2.59 -6.70 0.14
CA GLY A 87 2.51 -5.69 -0.91
C GLY A 87 1.21 -5.74 -1.69
N GLY A 88 0.15 -6.22 -1.09
CA GLY A 88 -1.17 -6.31 -1.69
C GLY A 88 -2.00 -5.05 -1.51
N ALA A 89 -3.13 -4.99 -2.22
CA ALA A 89 -4.12 -3.96 -2.05
C ALA A 89 -5.53 -4.55 -2.10
N VAL A 90 -6.42 -3.98 -1.30
CA VAL A 90 -7.83 -4.41 -1.24
C VAL A 90 -8.71 -3.17 -1.28
N VAL A 91 -9.74 -3.23 -2.13
CA VAL A 91 -10.84 -2.25 -2.12
C VAL A 91 -12.12 -3.03 -1.86
N ALA A 92 -12.66 -2.87 -0.66
CA ALA A 92 -13.86 -3.58 -0.23
C ALA A 92 -15.06 -2.64 -0.24
N GLY A 93 -16.01 -2.93 -1.10
CA GLY A 93 -17.30 -2.27 -1.16
C GLY A 93 -18.40 -3.13 -0.54
N ARG A 94 -19.62 -2.63 -0.59
CA ARG A 94 -20.79 -3.37 -0.10
C ARG A 94 -21.16 -4.53 -1.01
N GLN A 95 -21.00 -4.34 -2.30
CA GLN A 95 -21.44 -5.30 -3.31
C GLN A 95 -20.34 -6.28 -3.73
N ALA A 96 -19.09 -5.85 -3.64
CA ALA A 96 -17.97 -6.65 -4.08
C ALA A 96 -16.66 -6.22 -3.40
N THR A 97 -15.70 -7.11 -3.38
CA THR A 97 -14.33 -6.86 -2.91
C THR A 97 -13.35 -7.12 -4.02
N LEU A 98 -12.54 -6.12 -4.31
CA LEU A 98 -11.40 -6.23 -5.22
C LEU A 98 -10.15 -6.50 -4.39
N THR A 99 -9.48 -7.60 -4.68
CA THR A 99 -8.18 -7.95 -4.10
C THR A 99 -7.13 -7.95 -5.19
N ILE A 100 -6.13 -7.09 -5.06
CA ILE A 100 -5.02 -7.01 -5.99
C ILE A 100 -3.84 -7.73 -5.37
N ASP A 101 -3.29 -8.70 -6.11
CA ASP A 101 -2.19 -9.52 -5.62
C ASP A 101 -0.93 -8.68 -5.38
N GLY A 102 -0.16 -9.07 -4.42
CA GLY A 102 1.16 -8.47 -4.21
C GLY A 102 2.12 -8.87 -5.33
N GLN A 103 2.83 -7.99 -5.83
CA GLN A 103 3.01 -6.56 -5.60
C GLN A 103 1.97 -5.76 -6.39
N PHE A 104 1.07 -5.07 -5.74
CA PHE A 104 -0.07 -4.42 -6.39
C PHE A 104 0.33 -3.31 -7.38
N TYR A 105 1.51 -2.75 -7.21
CA TYR A 105 2.07 -1.66 -8.02
C TYR A 105 2.81 -2.15 -9.27
N ALA A 106 2.80 -3.45 -9.53
CA ALA A 106 3.38 -4.07 -10.73
C ALA A 106 2.29 -4.85 -11.48
N PRO A 107 2.46 -5.09 -12.79
CA PRO A 107 1.52 -5.95 -13.50
C PRO A 107 1.35 -7.30 -12.83
N GLY A 108 0.12 -7.74 -12.67
CA GLY A 108 -0.18 -9.01 -11.98
C GLY A 108 -1.66 -9.29 -11.98
N GLY A 109 -2.12 -10.11 -11.06
CA GLY A 109 -3.49 -10.55 -10.97
C GLY A 109 -4.34 -9.78 -9.97
N PHE A 110 -5.64 -9.80 -10.19
CA PHE A 110 -6.61 -9.35 -9.21
C PHE A 110 -7.84 -10.25 -9.23
N THR A 111 -8.57 -10.23 -8.12
CA THR A 111 -9.81 -10.98 -7.95
C THR A 111 -10.92 -10.02 -7.55
N LEU A 112 -12.06 -10.10 -8.21
CA LEU A 112 -13.27 -9.38 -7.83
C LEU A 112 -14.31 -10.40 -7.39
N ALA A 113 -14.69 -10.36 -6.12
CA ALA A 113 -15.64 -11.30 -5.53
C ALA A 113 -16.90 -10.56 -5.06
N ALA A 114 -18.08 -11.04 -5.46
CA ALA A 114 -19.34 -10.49 -4.99
C ALA A 114 -19.57 -10.78 -3.50
N SER A 115 -20.06 -9.79 -2.76
CA SER A 115 -20.25 -9.90 -1.29
C SER A 115 -21.27 -10.94 -0.88
N GLN A 116 -22.27 -11.20 -1.74
CA GLN A 116 -23.33 -12.17 -1.48
C GLN A 116 -23.02 -13.58 -2.02
N GLY A 117 -21.78 -13.80 -2.44
CA GLY A 117 -21.36 -15.05 -3.04
C GLY A 117 -21.76 -15.18 -4.51
N GLY A 118 -21.36 -16.24 -5.15
CA GLY A 118 -21.75 -16.61 -6.51
C GLY A 118 -20.78 -16.22 -7.60
N GLN A 119 -20.43 -14.95 -7.78
CA GLN A 119 -19.51 -14.55 -8.85
C GLN A 119 -18.15 -14.15 -8.33
N VAL A 120 -17.12 -14.79 -8.88
CA VAL A 120 -15.72 -14.42 -8.71
C VAL A 120 -15.11 -14.23 -10.09
N LEU A 121 -14.59 -13.03 -10.35
CA LEU A 121 -13.83 -12.74 -11.56
C LEU A 121 -12.36 -12.73 -11.19
N ARG A 122 -11.57 -13.50 -11.93
CA ARG A 122 -10.12 -13.50 -11.78
C ARG A 122 -9.49 -12.99 -13.07
N TRP A 123 -8.64 -11.98 -12.94
CA TRP A 123 -7.82 -11.46 -14.02
C TRP A 123 -6.36 -11.76 -13.72
N GLU A 124 -5.66 -12.28 -14.71
CA GLU A 124 -4.22 -12.50 -14.61
C GLU A 124 -3.52 -11.85 -15.80
N GLU A 125 -2.61 -10.98 -15.51
CA GLU A 125 -1.73 -10.40 -16.49
C GLU A 125 -0.33 -10.96 -16.28
N PRO A 126 0.33 -11.45 -17.36
CA PRO A 126 1.69 -11.95 -17.23
C PRO A 126 2.59 -10.83 -16.69
N ARG A 127 3.28 -11.10 -15.61
CA ARG A 127 4.34 -10.21 -15.16
C ARG A 127 5.43 -10.25 -16.20
N ASN A 128 5.61 -9.14 -16.89
CA ASN A 128 6.79 -8.96 -17.70
C ASN A 128 7.97 -8.94 -16.73
N ARG A 129 8.63 -10.05 -16.61
CA ARG A 129 9.93 -10.07 -15.95
C ARG A 129 10.88 -9.32 -16.88
N TYR A 130 11.22 -8.13 -16.46
CA TYR A 130 12.44 -7.52 -16.98
C TYR A 130 13.57 -8.27 -16.28
N ASP A 131 14.06 -9.26 -16.93
CA ASP A 131 15.28 -9.96 -16.51
C ASP A 131 16.49 -9.06 -16.78
#